data_7e1f2f484a204e17ee2d363697eed274
#
_entry.id   7e1f2f484a204e17ee2d363697eed274
#
_cell.length_a   1.000
_cell.length_b   1.000
_cell.length_c   1.000
_cell.angle_alpha   90.00
_cell.angle_beta   90.00
_cell.angle_gamma   90.00
#
_symmetry.space_group_name_H-M   'P 1'
#
loop_
_entity.id
_entity.type
_entity.pdbx_description
1 polymer ?
#
loop_
_entity_poly.entity_id
_entity_poly.type
_entity_poly.pdbx_seq_one_letter_code
_entity_poly.pdbx_strand_id
1 'polypeptide(L)'
;MSLGKLTVNGRQDGFLCEGKPFFWFADTCWSAFTSIPEADWDYYLTRRAEQGMNVLQINTLPQWDRCCPDLGIWPYASEDGVHFDWSRPNQAYWDRAAAMCRAAVEHGIRPALVLMWCNYVPGT
;
A
#
# COMPACT_ATOMS: atom_id res chain seq x y z
N MET A 1 11.60 -13.18 0.65
CA MET A 1 10.66 -14.12 1.28
C MET A 1 9.36 -14.13 0.48
N SER A 2 8.69 -15.26 0.27
CA SER A 2 7.36 -15.32 -0.36
C SER A 2 6.32 -15.58 0.72
N LEU A 3 5.23 -14.80 0.72
CA LEU A 3 4.15 -14.93 1.72
C LEU A 3 3.14 -16.05 1.39
N GLY A 4 3.43 -16.88 0.39
CA GLY A 4 2.52 -17.92 -0.09
C GLY A 4 1.31 -17.36 -0.85
N LYS A 5 0.58 -18.21 -1.54
CA LYS A 5 -0.59 -17.82 -2.34
C LYS A 5 -1.86 -17.83 -1.49
N LEU A 6 -2.66 -16.79 -1.60
CA LEU A 6 -4.01 -16.75 -1.05
C LEU A 6 -5.02 -17.34 -2.04
N THR A 7 -5.94 -18.13 -1.52
CA THR A 7 -7.10 -18.66 -2.25
C THR A 7 -8.36 -18.49 -1.42
N VAL A 8 -9.51 -18.43 -2.05
CA VAL A 8 -10.80 -18.46 -1.36
C VAL A 8 -11.08 -19.90 -0.91
N ASN A 9 -11.61 -20.10 0.30
CA ASN A 9 -11.97 -21.43 0.78
C ASN A 9 -13.22 -22.00 0.04
N GLY A 10 -13.50 -23.29 0.22
CA GLY A 10 -14.60 -23.94 -0.47
C GLY A 10 -16.00 -23.43 -0.09
N ARG A 11 -16.17 -22.71 1.00
CA ARG A 11 -17.42 -22.06 1.43
C ARG A 11 -17.59 -20.65 0.88
N GLN A 12 -16.53 -20.08 0.29
CA GLN A 12 -16.48 -18.70 -0.20
C GLN A 12 -16.69 -17.63 0.91
N ASP A 13 -16.36 -17.96 2.13
CA ASP A 13 -16.52 -17.09 3.32
C ASP A 13 -15.18 -16.75 4.01
N GLY A 14 -14.05 -17.17 3.44
CA GLY A 14 -12.74 -16.89 4.01
C GLY A 14 -11.59 -17.22 3.07
N PHE A 15 -10.39 -16.94 3.54
CA PHE A 15 -9.15 -17.17 2.77
C PHE A 15 -8.34 -18.33 3.34
N LEU A 16 -7.60 -18.97 2.44
CA LEU A 16 -6.55 -19.93 2.77
C LEU A 16 -5.21 -19.38 2.25
N CYS A 17 -4.16 -19.57 3.05
CA CYS A 17 -2.78 -19.38 2.63
C CYS A 17 -2.10 -20.74 2.58
N GLU A 18 -1.66 -21.16 1.40
CA GLU A 18 -1.07 -22.50 1.21
C GLU A 18 -1.94 -23.63 1.83
N GLY A 19 -3.26 -23.54 1.62
CA GLY A 19 -4.24 -24.53 2.10
C GLY A 19 -4.61 -24.41 3.58
N LYS A 20 -4.01 -23.52 4.37
CA LYS A 20 -4.34 -23.29 5.78
C LYS A 20 -5.23 -22.05 5.93
N PRO A 21 -6.16 -22.04 6.90
CA PRO A 21 -6.96 -20.86 7.17
C PRO A 21 -6.12 -19.61 7.37
N PHE A 22 -6.49 -18.53 6.68
CA PHE A 22 -5.84 -17.23 6.75
C PHE A 22 -6.82 -16.20 7.30
N PHE A 23 -6.50 -15.67 8.48
CA PHE A 23 -7.27 -14.57 9.07
C PHE A 23 -6.71 -13.25 8.56
N TRP A 24 -7.55 -12.51 7.82
CA TRP A 24 -7.21 -11.19 7.28
C TRP A 24 -7.24 -10.15 8.41
N PHE A 25 -6.06 -9.87 8.97
CA PHE A 25 -5.89 -8.87 10.02
C PHE A 25 -5.06 -7.71 9.47
N ALA A 26 -5.73 -6.62 9.13
CA ALA A 26 -5.16 -5.54 8.34
C ALA A 26 -5.16 -4.21 9.07
N ASP A 27 -4.18 -3.37 8.69
CA ASP A 27 -4.17 -1.93 8.95
C ASP A 27 -4.26 -1.16 7.62
N THR A 28 -4.48 0.14 7.69
CA THR A 28 -4.48 1.05 6.55
C THR A 28 -3.42 2.12 6.73
N CYS A 29 -2.59 2.29 5.72
CA CYS A 29 -1.62 3.38 5.64
C CYS A 29 -1.75 4.05 4.27
N TRP A 30 -2.82 4.80 4.08
CA TRP A 30 -3.27 5.27 2.77
C TRP A 30 -2.22 6.06 2.02
N SER A 31 -1.52 6.99 2.68
CA SER A 31 -0.54 7.88 2.07
C SER A 31 0.91 7.39 2.21
N ALA A 32 1.14 6.09 2.44
CA ALA A 32 2.47 5.57 2.72
C ALA A 32 3.51 5.98 1.66
N PHE A 33 3.18 5.82 0.38
CA PHE A 33 4.15 6.06 -0.70
C PHE A 33 4.55 7.52 -0.86
N THR A 34 3.69 8.46 -0.46
CA THR A 34 3.95 9.90 -0.59
C THR A 34 4.43 10.57 0.69
N SER A 35 4.20 9.96 1.86
CA SER A 35 4.30 10.71 3.12
C SER A 35 5.20 10.09 4.18
N ILE A 36 5.53 8.80 4.11
CA ILE A 36 6.33 8.14 5.13
C ILE A 36 7.81 8.15 4.75
N PRO A 37 8.71 8.75 5.56
CA PRO A 37 10.15 8.59 5.41
C PRO A 37 10.58 7.12 5.53
N GLU A 38 11.69 6.75 4.89
CA GLU A 38 12.15 5.36 4.84
C GLU A 38 12.41 4.77 6.24
N ALA A 39 13.02 5.56 7.13
CA ALA A 39 13.29 5.13 8.50
C ALA A 39 12.00 4.87 9.31
N ASP A 40 10.98 5.70 9.10
CA ASP A 40 9.69 5.54 9.78
C ASP A 40 8.89 4.37 9.21
N TRP A 41 9.12 4.02 7.93
CA TRP A 41 8.46 2.87 7.30
C TRP A 41 8.88 1.55 7.92
N ASP A 42 10.18 1.33 8.13
CA ASP A 42 10.69 0.13 8.78
C ASP A 42 10.18 0.00 10.22
N TYR A 43 10.21 1.09 10.99
CA TYR A 43 9.63 1.14 12.32
C TYR A 43 8.13 0.78 12.32
N TYR A 44 7.36 1.39 11.42
CA TYR A 44 5.92 1.11 11.29
C TYR A 44 5.65 -0.37 10.99
N LEU A 45 6.35 -0.94 10.01
CA LEU A 45 6.20 -2.35 9.64
C LEU A 45 6.55 -3.29 10.80
N THR A 46 7.64 -3.02 11.50
CA THR A 46 8.05 -3.78 12.69
C THR A 46 6.94 -3.78 13.73
N ARG A 47 6.40 -2.61 14.06
CA ARG A 47 5.33 -2.50 15.06
C ARG A 47 4.05 -3.21 14.64
N ARG A 48 3.68 -3.14 13.36
CA ARG A 48 2.48 -3.82 12.85
C ARG A 48 2.65 -5.34 12.83
N ALA A 49 3.83 -5.83 12.46
CA ALA A 49 4.15 -7.26 12.52
C ALA A 49 4.10 -7.81 13.97
N GLU A 50 4.68 -7.07 14.95
CA GLU A 50 4.59 -7.42 16.38
C GLU A 50 3.16 -7.49 16.90
N GLN A 51 2.25 -6.67 16.37
CA GLN A 51 0.82 -6.68 16.69
C GLN A 51 0.05 -7.81 15.99
N GLY A 52 0.73 -8.60 15.15
CA GLY A 52 0.14 -9.71 14.40
C GLY A 52 -0.61 -9.31 13.14
N MET A 53 -0.50 -8.06 12.70
CA MET A 53 -1.08 -7.63 11.43
C MET A 53 -0.35 -8.29 10.26
N ASN A 54 -1.11 -8.80 9.29
CA ASN A 54 -0.57 -9.57 8.18
C ASN A 54 -0.96 -9.02 6.80
N VAL A 55 -1.75 -7.95 6.77
CA VAL A 55 -2.11 -7.21 5.57
C VAL A 55 -2.04 -5.72 5.83
N LEU A 56 -1.64 -4.96 4.83
CA LEU A 56 -1.58 -3.51 4.88
C LEU A 56 -2.19 -2.91 3.62
N GLN A 57 -3.26 -2.14 3.78
CA GLN A 57 -3.89 -1.43 2.68
C GLN A 57 -3.16 -0.11 2.41
N ILE A 58 -2.74 0.09 1.16
CA ILE A 58 -2.02 1.28 0.71
C ILE A 58 -2.66 1.79 -0.59
N ASN A 59 -2.86 3.10 -0.71
CA ASN A 59 -3.28 3.68 -1.97
C ASN A 59 -2.08 3.88 -2.90
N THR A 60 -2.23 3.47 -4.15
CA THR A 60 -1.18 3.67 -5.16
C THR A 60 -1.11 5.10 -5.66
N LEU A 61 -2.20 5.84 -5.55
CA LEU A 61 -2.28 7.25 -5.89
C LEU A 61 -2.58 8.08 -4.64
N PRO A 62 -2.04 9.30 -4.53
CA PRO A 62 -2.31 10.19 -3.41
C PRO A 62 -3.80 10.49 -3.27
N GLN A 63 -4.25 10.63 -2.03
CA GLN A 63 -5.60 11.11 -1.73
C GLN A 63 -5.60 12.60 -1.40
N TRP A 64 -6.77 13.21 -1.55
CA TRP A 64 -7.02 14.58 -1.10
C TRP A 64 -6.94 14.72 0.43
N ASP A 65 -7.27 13.66 1.17
CA ASP A 65 -7.17 13.60 2.63
C ASP A 65 -5.75 13.21 3.05
N ARG A 66 -4.91 14.21 3.24
CA ARG A 66 -3.52 14.04 3.63
C ARG A 66 -3.35 14.38 5.09
N CYS A 67 -3.24 13.36 5.92
CA CYS A 67 -3.03 13.52 7.37
C CYS A 67 -1.60 13.96 7.72
N CYS A 68 -0.65 13.83 6.81
CA CYS A 68 0.77 14.11 7.02
C CYS A 68 1.33 14.98 5.90
N PRO A 69 2.38 15.78 6.18
CA PRO A 69 3.15 16.42 5.12
C PRO A 69 3.66 15.39 4.14
N ASP A 70 3.50 15.63 2.86
CA ASP A 70 4.06 14.77 1.85
C ASP A 70 5.55 15.07 1.59
N LEU A 71 6.23 14.10 0.99
CA LEU A 71 7.66 14.21 0.68
C LEU A 71 7.91 14.93 -0.65
N GLY A 72 6.88 15.45 -1.31
CA GLY A 72 6.98 16.06 -2.64
C GLY A 72 7.30 15.06 -3.75
N ILE A 73 7.01 13.77 -3.53
CA ILE A 73 7.24 12.70 -4.50
C ILE A 73 5.89 12.21 -5.02
N TRP A 74 5.61 12.44 -6.29
CA TRP A 74 4.31 12.14 -6.90
C TRP A 74 4.42 11.03 -7.95
N PRO A 75 3.33 10.25 -8.19
CA PRO A 75 3.33 9.15 -9.16
C PRO A 75 3.49 9.60 -10.62
N TYR A 76 3.08 10.82 -10.90
CA TYR A 76 3.16 11.48 -12.22
C TYR A 76 3.64 12.90 -12.04
N ALA A 77 4.03 13.56 -13.13
CA ALA A 77 4.40 14.97 -13.08
C ALA A 77 3.23 15.82 -12.55
N SER A 78 3.52 16.67 -11.59
CA SER A 78 2.56 17.55 -10.94
C SER A 78 3.28 18.74 -10.31
N GLU A 79 2.63 19.90 -10.32
CA GLU A 79 3.13 21.10 -9.63
C GLU A 79 2.54 21.23 -8.22
N ASP A 80 1.35 20.68 -7.99
CA ASP A 80 0.60 20.84 -6.74
C ASP A 80 0.31 19.52 -6.01
N GLY A 81 0.67 18.37 -6.60
CA GLY A 81 0.42 17.05 -6.05
C GLY A 81 -1.07 16.65 -6.05
N VAL A 82 -1.91 17.36 -6.79
CA VAL A 82 -3.35 17.12 -6.95
C VAL A 82 -3.71 16.88 -8.41
N HIS A 83 -3.17 17.72 -9.29
CA HIS A 83 -3.38 17.61 -10.73
C HIS A 83 -2.18 16.95 -11.37
N PHE A 84 -2.40 15.81 -12.01
CA PHE A 84 -1.35 14.97 -12.58
C PHE A 84 -1.36 14.99 -14.10
N ASP A 85 -0.19 15.15 -14.70
CA ASP A 85 0.03 14.83 -16.11
C ASP A 85 0.22 13.31 -16.26
N TRP A 86 -0.86 12.61 -16.56
CA TRP A 86 -0.90 11.14 -16.68
C TRP A 86 -0.02 10.58 -17.80
N SER A 87 0.42 11.42 -18.73
CA SER A 87 1.35 11.02 -19.80
C SER A 87 2.82 10.97 -19.32
N ARG A 88 3.11 11.49 -18.13
CA ARG A 88 4.47 11.64 -17.60
C ARG A 88 4.63 10.94 -16.26
N PRO A 89 4.75 9.58 -16.24
CA PRO A 89 4.96 8.82 -15.01
C PRO A 89 6.32 9.18 -14.38
N ASN A 90 6.35 9.20 -13.04
CA ASN A 90 7.56 9.41 -12.27
C ASN A 90 8.15 8.06 -11.82
N GLN A 91 9.17 7.58 -12.50
CA GLN A 91 9.79 6.30 -12.22
C GLN A 91 10.31 6.20 -10.79
N ALA A 92 10.88 7.28 -10.24
CA ALA A 92 11.40 7.29 -8.86
C ALA A 92 10.30 7.01 -7.82
N TYR A 93 9.09 7.51 -8.03
CA TYR A 93 7.94 7.20 -7.18
C TYR A 93 7.60 5.70 -7.22
N TRP A 94 7.54 5.12 -8.41
CA TRP A 94 7.17 3.71 -8.58
C TRP A 94 8.25 2.77 -8.07
N ASP A 95 9.53 3.12 -8.22
CA ASP A 95 10.66 2.38 -7.64
C ASP A 95 10.61 2.39 -6.11
N ARG A 96 10.30 3.55 -5.51
CA ARG A 96 10.09 3.71 -4.08
C ARG A 96 8.91 2.85 -3.62
N ALA A 97 7.75 2.95 -4.26
CA ALA A 97 6.56 2.18 -3.92
C ALA A 97 6.85 0.66 -3.96
N ALA A 98 7.55 0.20 -4.99
CA ALA A 98 7.97 -1.19 -5.11
C ALA A 98 8.93 -1.62 -3.99
N ALA A 99 9.88 -0.75 -3.59
CA ALA A 99 10.78 -1.03 -2.47
C ALA A 99 10.01 -1.12 -1.15
N MET A 100 9.07 -0.21 -0.90
CA MET A 100 8.22 -0.22 0.29
C MET A 100 7.33 -1.47 0.37
N CYS A 101 6.79 -1.93 -0.77
CA CYS A 101 6.07 -3.21 -0.83
C CYS A 101 6.97 -4.41 -0.52
N ARG A 102 8.20 -4.44 -1.03
CA ARG A 102 9.16 -5.50 -0.70
C ARG A 102 9.48 -5.54 0.79
N ALA A 103 9.73 -4.37 1.40
CA ALA A 103 9.95 -4.27 2.83
C ALA A 103 8.77 -4.80 3.64
N ALA A 104 7.54 -4.49 3.26
CA ALA A 104 6.34 -5.04 3.92
C ALA A 104 6.31 -6.59 3.84
N VAL A 105 6.63 -7.16 2.67
CA VAL A 105 6.71 -8.63 2.50
C VAL A 105 7.81 -9.25 3.37
N GLU A 106 8.95 -8.60 3.54
CA GLU A 106 10.04 -9.06 4.41
C GLU A 106 9.63 -9.09 5.89
N HIS A 107 8.74 -8.19 6.32
CA HIS A 107 8.11 -8.18 7.64
C HIS A 107 6.90 -9.13 7.77
N GLY A 108 6.59 -9.92 6.76
CA GLY A 108 5.46 -10.86 6.79
C GLY A 108 4.10 -10.22 6.50
N ILE A 109 4.08 -8.96 6.06
CA ILE A 109 2.87 -8.19 5.79
C ILE A 109 2.60 -8.13 4.28
N ARG A 110 1.37 -8.47 3.85
CA ARG A 110 0.94 -8.41 2.46
C ARG A 110 0.47 -7.00 2.10
N PRO A 111 1.07 -6.32 1.12
CA PRO A 111 0.48 -5.09 0.58
C PRO A 111 -0.85 -5.41 -0.12
N ALA A 112 -1.92 -4.72 0.28
CA ALA A 112 -3.21 -4.70 -0.40
C ALA A 112 -3.35 -3.34 -1.08
N LEU A 113 -3.04 -3.28 -2.37
CA LEU A 113 -2.97 -2.02 -3.10
C LEU A 113 -4.35 -1.59 -3.61
N VAL A 114 -4.76 -0.39 -3.23
CA VAL A 114 -5.91 0.28 -3.82
C VAL A 114 -5.43 1.03 -5.06
N LEU A 115 -5.77 0.54 -6.24
CA LEU A 115 -5.29 1.10 -7.50
C LEU A 115 -5.84 2.49 -7.76
N MET A 116 -7.15 2.67 -7.54
CA MET A 116 -7.84 3.96 -7.70
C MET A 116 -8.87 4.12 -6.59
N TRP A 117 -8.81 5.24 -5.88
CA TRP A 117 -9.87 5.61 -4.95
C TRP A 117 -10.99 6.36 -5.69
N CYS A 118 -12.15 6.51 -5.06
CA CYS A 118 -13.33 7.09 -5.71
C CYS A 118 -13.10 8.48 -6.31
N ASN A 119 -12.23 9.31 -5.72
CA ASN A 119 -11.89 10.64 -6.25
C ASN A 119 -11.23 10.63 -7.64
N TYR A 120 -10.74 9.48 -8.12
CA TYR A 120 -10.19 9.31 -9.46
C TYR A 120 -11.16 8.67 -10.44
N VAL A 121 -12.36 8.29 -9.98
CA VAL A 121 -13.39 7.68 -10.83
C VAL A 121 -14.32 8.76 -11.35
N PRO A 122 -14.50 8.91 -12.68
CA PRO A 122 -15.40 9.93 -13.25
C PRO A 122 -16.83 9.80 -12.72
N GLY A 123 -17.42 10.92 -12.30
CA GLY A 123 -18.80 10.99 -11.82
C GLY A 123 -19.01 10.64 -10.35
N THR A 124 -17.93 10.54 -9.58
CA THR A 124 -17.99 10.34 -8.11
C THR A 124 -17.60 11.60 -7.36
#